data_5ea3c368d4c710f1e4aaea1c4affe138
#
_entry.id   5ea3c368d4c710f1e4aaea1c4affe138
#
_cell.length_a   1.000
_cell.length_b   1.000
_cell.length_c   1.000
_cell.angle_alpha   90.00
_cell.angle_beta   90.00
_cell.angle_gamma   90.00
#
_symmetry.space_group_name_H-M   'P 1'
#
loop_
_entity.id
_entity.type
_entity.pdbx_description
1 polymer ?
#
loop_
_entity_poly.entity_id
_entity_poly.type
_entity_poly.pdbx_seq_one_letter_code
_entity_poly.pdbx_strand_id
1 'polypeptide(L)'
;ADMIFPEALNTIEQYQEFSNSLDVPILANITEFGKTPLFSKEELSKAGVDMILYPLSAFRAMSNAALNVYQHILDDGHQHNVLDSMQTREELYDFHN
;
A
#
# COMPACT_ATOMS: atom_id res chain seq x y z
N ALA A 1 8.12 -24.03 5.97
CA ALA A 1 7.67 -22.67 6.24
C ALA A 1 6.17 -22.66 6.52
N ASP A 2 5.74 -21.77 7.37
CA ASP A 2 4.31 -21.62 7.70
C ASP A 2 3.57 -20.75 6.70
N MET A 3 4.31 -19.91 5.97
CA MET A 3 3.77 -19.03 4.93
C MET A 3 4.87 -18.73 3.93
N ILE A 4 4.52 -18.55 2.67
CA ILE A 4 5.47 -18.29 1.59
C ILE A 4 5.20 -16.92 0.99
N PHE A 5 6.29 -16.21 0.73
CA PHE A 5 6.29 -14.90 0.09
C PHE A 5 7.04 -15.03 -1.24
N PRO A 6 6.33 -15.24 -2.36
CA PRO A 6 7.01 -15.27 -3.66
C PRO A 6 7.37 -13.87 -4.12
N GLU A 7 8.59 -13.70 -4.61
CA GLU A 7 9.07 -12.41 -5.09
C GLU A 7 8.92 -12.28 -6.60
N ALA A 8 8.66 -11.07 -7.04
CA ALA A 8 8.72 -10.66 -8.45
C ALA A 8 7.84 -11.47 -9.39
N LEU A 9 6.69 -11.94 -8.94
CA LEU A 9 5.72 -12.57 -9.84
C LEU A 9 5.03 -11.48 -10.67
N ASN A 10 4.96 -11.70 -11.98
CA ASN A 10 4.49 -10.69 -12.92
C ASN A 10 3.06 -10.90 -13.40
N THR A 11 2.51 -12.10 -13.25
CA THR A 11 1.17 -12.43 -13.73
C THR A 11 0.35 -13.11 -12.65
N ILE A 12 -0.98 -13.03 -12.80
CA ILE A 12 -1.91 -13.73 -11.92
C ILE A 12 -1.73 -15.25 -12.04
N GLU A 13 -1.45 -15.73 -13.22
CA GLU A 13 -1.23 -17.15 -13.47
C GLU A 13 -0.05 -17.68 -12.68
N GLN A 14 1.01 -16.88 -12.51
CA GLN A 14 2.16 -17.27 -11.71
C GLN A 14 1.78 -17.43 -10.23
N TYR A 15 0.94 -16.54 -9.69
CA TYR A 15 0.43 -16.69 -8.33
C TYR A 15 -0.40 -17.96 -8.20
N GLN A 16 -1.24 -18.26 -9.19
CA GLN A 16 -2.07 -19.45 -9.17
C GLN A 16 -1.24 -20.73 -9.23
N GLU A 17 -0.23 -20.78 -10.08
CA GLU A 17 0.69 -21.92 -10.16
C GLU A 17 1.42 -22.11 -8.83
N PHE A 18 1.88 -21.03 -8.24
CA PHE A 18 2.59 -21.06 -6.97
C PHE A 18 1.68 -21.60 -5.87
N SER A 19 0.44 -21.11 -5.82
CA SER A 19 -0.56 -21.56 -4.85
C SER A 19 -0.88 -23.05 -5.01
N ASN A 20 -1.04 -23.49 -6.26
CA ASN A 20 -1.38 -24.89 -6.55
C ASN A 20 -0.25 -25.85 -6.22
N SER A 21 0.98 -25.35 -6.20
CA SER A 21 2.17 -26.19 -5.96
C SER A 21 2.50 -26.37 -4.47
N LEU A 22 1.87 -25.60 -3.59
CA LEU A 22 2.22 -25.57 -2.18
C LEU A 22 0.97 -25.68 -1.30
N ASP A 23 1.14 -26.29 -0.13
CA ASP A 23 0.06 -26.45 0.85
C ASP A 23 0.12 -25.42 1.96
N VAL A 24 0.88 -24.34 1.78
CA VAL A 24 1.03 -23.29 2.80
C VAL A 24 0.40 -21.99 2.31
N PRO A 25 -0.04 -21.12 3.23
CA PRO A 25 -0.56 -19.81 2.83
C PRO A 25 0.45 -19.00 2.05
N ILE A 26 -0.06 -18.18 1.12
CA ILE A 26 0.77 -17.35 0.26
C ILE A 26 0.47 -15.88 0.55
N LEU A 27 1.54 -15.11 0.76
CA LEU A 27 1.48 -13.67 0.95
C LEU A 27 1.92 -12.99 -0.35
N ALA A 28 1.09 -12.10 -0.88
CA ALA A 28 1.45 -11.26 -2.02
C ALA A 28 1.86 -9.89 -1.52
N ASN A 29 3.04 -9.44 -1.95
CA ASN A 29 3.56 -8.12 -1.63
C ASN A 29 3.26 -7.19 -2.81
N ILE A 30 2.36 -6.24 -2.61
CA ILE A 30 1.93 -5.33 -3.68
C ILE A 30 2.56 -3.97 -3.44
N THR A 31 3.62 -3.69 -4.19
CA THR A 31 4.40 -2.46 -4.07
C THR A 31 4.25 -1.64 -5.34
N GLU A 32 3.93 -0.35 -5.19
CA GLU A 32 3.83 0.58 -6.30
C GLU A 32 5.20 0.76 -6.98
N PHE A 33 5.19 0.97 -8.28
CA PHE A 33 6.37 1.24 -9.10
C PHE A 33 7.36 0.07 -9.17
N GLY A 34 6.93 -1.12 -8.76
CA GLY A 34 7.72 -2.34 -8.89
C GLY A 34 7.44 -3.05 -10.20
N LYS A 35 7.98 -4.28 -10.32
CA LYS A 35 7.79 -5.10 -11.53
C LYS A 35 6.44 -5.82 -11.55
N THR A 36 5.87 -6.10 -10.39
CA THR A 36 4.59 -6.78 -10.29
C THR A 36 3.46 -5.77 -10.51
N PRO A 37 2.50 -6.07 -11.41
CA PRO A 37 1.32 -5.21 -11.57
C PRO A 37 0.53 -5.09 -10.27
N LEU A 38 -0.24 -4.01 -10.15
CA LEU A 38 -1.07 -3.76 -8.96
C LEU A 38 -2.37 -4.55 -9.08
N PHE A 39 -2.31 -5.85 -8.85
CA PHE A 39 -3.48 -6.72 -8.89
C PHE A 39 -4.45 -6.35 -7.78
N SER A 40 -5.74 -6.52 -8.05
CA SER A 40 -6.77 -6.29 -7.05
C SER A 40 -6.83 -7.43 -6.02
N LYS A 41 -7.45 -7.15 -4.89
CA LYS A 41 -7.70 -8.16 -3.86
C LYS A 41 -8.48 -9.35 -4.45
N GLU A 42 -9.46 -9.07 -5.27
CA GLU A 42 -10.30 -10.10 -5.89
C GLU A 42 -9.49 -10.99 -6.83
N GLU A 43 -8.64 -10.40 -7.66
CA GLU A 43 -7.77 -11.16 -8.56
C GLU A 43 -6.82 -12.06 -7.79
N LEU A 44 -6.19 -11.53 -6.75
CA LEU A 44 -5.24 -12.28 -5.93
C LEU A 44 -5.93 -13.38 -5.15
N SER A 45 -7.11 -13.10 -4.60
CA SER A 45 -7.88 -14.11 -3.87
C SER A 45 -8.24 -15.30 -4.76
N LYS A 46 -8.69 -15.03 -5.98
CA LYS A 46 -9.03 -16.08 -6.94
C LYS A 46 -7.81 -16.91 -7.35
N ALA A 47 -6.63 -16.30 -7.32
CA ALA A 47 -5.38 -16.98 -7.64
C ALA A 47 -4.82 -17.79 -6.48
N GLY A 48 -5.48 -17.79 -5.31
CA GLY A 48 -5.08 -18.57 -4.15
C GLY A 48 -4.20 -17.85 -3.15
N VAL A 49 -4.11 -16.52 -3.25
CA VAL A 49 -3.36 -15.71 -2.28
C VAL A 49 -4.19 -15.57 -1.01
N ASP A 50 -3.54 -15.76 0.12
CA ASP A 50 -4.20 -15.73 1.44
C ASP A 50 -4.05 -14.40 2.16
N MET A 51 -2.95 -13.68 1.91
CA MET A 51 -2.67 -12.41 2.56
C MET A 51 -2.03 -11.44 1.58
N ILE A 52 -2.43 -10.18 1.63
CA ILE A 52 -1.88 -9.14 0.78
C ILE A 52 -1.21 -8.10 1.66
N LEU A 53 0.05 -7.79 1.35
CA LEU A 53 0.81 -6.76 2.04
C LEU A 53 0.94 -5.53 1.17
N TYR A 54 0.60 -4.38 1.72
CA TYR A 54 0.81 -3.08 1.10
C TYR A 54 1.90 -2.34 1.88
N PRO A 55 3.17 -2.63 1.63
CA PRO A 55 4.25 -2.22 2.53
C PRO A 55 4.54 -0.72 2.50
N LEU A 56 4.28 -0.06 1.39
CA LEU A 56 4.69 1.33 1.19
C LEU A 56 3.57 2.28 0.79
N SER A 57 2.38 1.79 0.50
CA SER A 57 1.30 2.63 -0.06
C SER A 57 0.99 3.84 0.82
N ALA A 58 0.70 3.61 2.09
CA ALA A 58 0.38 4.70 3.01
C ALA A 58 1.59 5.60 3.25
N PHE A 59 2.77 5.00 3.40
CA PHE A 59 4.01 5.76 3.61
C PHE A 59 4.30 6.70 2.44
N ARG A 60 4.18 6.21 1.21
CA ARG A 60 4.40 7.04 0.03
C ARG A 60 3.43 8.22 -0.03
N ALA A 61 2.16 7.96 0.27
CA ALA A 61 1.15 9.01 0.30
C ALA A 61 1.42 10.03 1.41
N MET A 62 1.75 9.56 2.60
CA MET A 62 2.08 10.42 3.75
C MET A 62 3.30 11.29 3.45
N SER A 63 4.35 10.69 2.92
CA SER A 63 5.60 11.41 2.60
C SER A 63 5.37 12.50 1.58
N ASN A 64 4.61 12.21 0.53
CA ASN A 64 4.31 13.19 -0.50
C ASN A 64 3.45 14.33 0.06
N ALA A 65 2.48 14.01 0.89
CA ALA A 65 1.64 15.03 1.53
C ALA A 65 2.46 15.95 2.44
N ALA A 66 3.39 15.37 3.20
CA ALA A 66 4.28 16.15 4.06
C ALA A 66 5.15 17.11 3.26
N LEU A 67 5.74 16.61 2.17
CA LEU A 67 6.54 17.46 1.28
C LEU A 67 5.73 18.61 0.72
N ASN A 68 4.49 18.35 0.34
CA ASN A 68 3.60 19.39 -0.18
C ASN A 68 3.34 20.49 0.85
N VAL A 69 3.13 20.10 2.10
CA VAL A 69 2.92 21.06 3.20
C VAL A 69 4.18 21.92 3.40
N TYR A 70 5.34 21.30 3.49
CA TYR A 70 6.59 22.04 3.69
C TYR A 70 6.86 22.97 2.53
N GLN A 71 6.58 22.57 1.29
CA GLN A 71 6.77 23.42 0.13
C GLN A 71 5.89 24.66 0.19
N HIS A 72 4.63 24.51 0.64
CA HIS A 72 3.73 25.66 0.79
C HIS A 72 4.18 26.61 1.89
N ILE A 73 4.67 26.08 3.01
CA ILE A 73 5.22 26.92 4.08
C ILE A 73 6.41 27.74 3.55
N LEU A 74 7.28 27.10 2.77
CA LEU A 74 8.44 27.75 2.20
C LEU A 74 8.06 28.84 1.20
N ASP A 75 7.12 28.52 0.30
CA ASP A 75 6.73 29.44 -0.78
C ASP A 75 5.78 30.54 -0.33
N ASP A 76 4.82 30.21 0.54
CA ASP A 76 3.74 31.11 0.95
C ASP A 76 4.01 31.80 2.30
N GLY A 77 4.93 31.26 3.08
CA GLY A 77 5.19 31.73 4.44
C GLY A 77 4.15 31.28 5.46
N HIS A 78 3.24 30.40 5.08
CA HIS A 78 2.20 29.84 5.94
C HIS A 78 1.62 28.58 5.32
N GLN A 79 0.74 27.90 6.06
CA GLN A 79 0.14 26.62 5.66
C GLN A 79 -1.34 26.70 5.30
N HIS A 80 -1.92 27.89 5.21
CA HIS A 80 -3.35 28.05 5.00
C HIS A 80 -3.88 27.37 3.75
N ASN A 81 -3.07 27.33 2.69
CA ASN A 81 -3.49 26.82 1.39
C ASN A 81 -3.59 25.29 1.33
N VAL A 82 -3.15 24.60 2.38
CA VAL A 82 -3.20 23.12 2.44
C VAL A 82 -4.05 22.60 3.59
N LEU A 83 -4.83 23.46 4.25
CA LEU A 83 -5.68 23.04 5.37
C LEU A 83 -6.69 21.97 4.97
N ASP A 84 -7.19 22.02 3.75
CA ASP A 84 -8.18 21.06 3.26
C ASP A 84 -7.64 19.63 3.15
N SER A 85 -6.32 19.48 3.11
CA SER A 85 -5.67 18.18 3.07
C SER A 85 -5.31 17.65 4.45
N MET A 86 -5.64 18.38 5.51
CA MET A 86 -5.30 18.00 6.88
C MET A 86 -6.50 17.48 7.62
N GLN A 87 -6.24 16.59 8.57
CA GLN A 87 -7.26 16.18 9.52
C GLN A 87 -7.58 17.35 10.46
N THR A 88 -8.85 17.50 10.80
CA THR A 88 -9.24 18.44 11.84
C THR A 88 -8.78 17.92 13.20
N ARG A 89 -8.82 18.79 14.21
CA ARG A 89 -8.49 18.37 15.58
C ARG A 89 -9.37 17.22 16.04
N GLU A 90 -10.66 17.28 15.75
CA GLU A 90 -11.62 16.25 16.12
C GLU A 90 -11.32 14.93 15.42
N GLU A 91 -11.10 14.96 14.13
CA GLU A 91 -10.76 13.76 13.36
C GLU A 91 -9.48 13.10 13.87
N LEU A 92 -8.46 13.90 14.19
CA LEU A 92 -7.20 13.39 14.70
C LEU A 92 -7.38 12.73 16.07
N TYR A 93 -8.12 13.36 16.97
CA TYR A 93 -8.37 12.82 18.31
C TYR A 93 -9.22 11.54 18.25
N ASP A 94 -10.24 11.52 17.42
CA ASP A 94 -11.10 10.36 17.27
C ASP A 94 -10.30 9.16 16.76
N PHE A 95 -9.36 9.40 15.85
CA PHE A 95 -8.55 8.35 15.27
C PHE A 95 -7.58 7.73 16.30
N HIS A 96 -7.07 8.53 17.21
CA HIS A 96 -6.09 8.07 18.22
C HIS A 96 -6.73 7.58 19.51
N ASN A 97 -8.01 7.79 19.70
CA ASN A 97 -8.75 7.27 20.84
C ASN A 97 -9.47 6.00 20.48
#